data_0c3f537abccc736091bfa628749a34e3
#
_entry.id   0c3f537abccc736091bfa628749a34e3
#
_cell.length_a   1.000
_cell.length_b   1.000
_cell.length_c   1.000
_cell.angle_alpha   90.00
_cell.angle_beta   90.00
_cell.angle_gamma   90.00
#
_symmetry.space_group_name_H-M   'P 1'
#
loop_
_entity.id
_entity.type
_entity.pdbx_description
1 polymer ?
#
loop_
_entity_poly.entity_id
_entity_poly.type
_entity_poly.pdbx_seq_one_letter_code
_entity_poly.pdbx_strand_id
1 'polypeptide(L)'
;MLFRSGARNTRFLVFPGSALAKKPPEFLMAAELVETSRLWARDVAAIDPAWVEKLGANLLKHNYSDPTWSRKRAAAVATQRSTLYGVPIVTDRTVPYHRVDPVAARDMFIRNALIEGEWNTHHHFFHDNVKKLEEAAQYEDKARRRGLVVDEDTLFDFYDQRIPAKVTTGRHFDSWWKKQRHQTPDLLDFDPDKLIEDTHDVTEEAFPDRWLKGSIDYDLTYKFEPGD
;
A
#
# COMPACT_ATOMS: atom_id res chain seq x y z
N MET A 1 0.18 -17.17 -42.15
CA MET A 1 0.00 -17.93 -40.91
C MET A 1 0.96 -17.39 -39.87
N LEU A 2 0.46 -17.04 -38.69
CA LEU A 2 1.26 -16.52 -37.60
C LEU A 2 1.58 -17.63 -36.60
N PHE A 3 2.85 -17.72 -36.19
CA PHE A 3 3.25 -18.62 -35.10
C PHE A 3 2.63 -18.15 -33.79
N ARG A 4 2.25 -19.12 -32.97
CA ARG A 4 1.72 -18.92 -31.61
C ARG A 4 2.75 -19.40 -30.60
N SER A 5 2.80 -18.75 -29.47
CA SER A 5 3.62 -19.16 -28.34
C SER A 5 2.79 -20.01 -27.37
N GLY A 6 3.28 -21.16 -27.04
CA GLY A 6 2.63 -22.08 -26.11
C GLY A 6 3.47 -22.36 -24.86
N ALA A 7 3.10 -23.41 -24.15
CA ALA A 7 3.79 -23.87 -22.97
C ALA A 7 5.30 -24.08 -23.24
N ARG A 8 6.15 -23.74 -22.24
CA ARG A 8 7.62 -23.88 -22.32
C ARG A 8 8.26 -23.16 -23.51
N ASN A 9 7.67 -21.99 -23.90
CA ASN A 9 8.11 -21.18 -25.04
C ASN A 9 8.09 -21.90 -26.39
N THR A 10 7.26 -22.93 -26.53
CA THR A 10 7.10 -23.70 -27.76
C THR A 10 6.39 -22.86 -28.82
N ARG A 11 6.89 -22.82 -30.06
CA ARG A 11 6.24 -22.13 -31.17
C ARG A 11 5.52 -23.16 -32.04
N PHE A 12 4.24 -22.91 -32.30
CA PHE A 12 3.41 -23.80 -33.08
C PHE A 12 2.49 -23.03 -34.05
N LEU A 13 1.91 -23.72 -34.99
CA LEU A 13 0.89 -23.23 -35.90
C LEU A 13 -0.40 -24.01 -35.68
N VAL A 14 -1.54 -23.33 -35.81
CA VAL A 14 -2.83 -24.05 -35.83
C VAL A 14 -2.96 -24.78 -37.15
N PHE A 15 -3.33 -26.09 -37.11
CA PHE A 15 -3.47 -26.93 -38.31
C PHE A 15 -4.47 -26.28 -39.28
N PRO A 16 -4.16 -26.21 -40.60
CA PRO A 16 -4.98 -25.52 -41.58
C PRO A 16 -6.42 -26.03 -41.72
N GLY A 17 -6.64 -27.30 -41.42
CA GLY A 17 -7.98 -27.91 -41.39
C GLY A 17 -8.84 -27.55 -40.19
N SER A 18 -8.28 -26.89 -39.18
CA SER A 18 -9.06 -26.43 -38.04
C SER A 18 -9.93 -25.22 -38.39
N ALA A 19 -11.15 -25.20 -37.89
CA ALA A 19 -12.04 -24.02 -37.99
C ALA A 19 -11.41 -22.76 -37.39
N LEU A 20 -10.51 -22.87 -36.42
CA LEU A 20 -9.80 -21.76 -35.76
C LEU A 20 -8.54 -21.30 -36.50
N ALA A 21 -8.14 -21.96 -37.59
CA ALA A 21 -6.91 -21.65 -38.32
C ALA A 21 -6.93 -20.26 -39.00
N LYS A 22 -8.09 -19.82 -39.48
CA LYS A 22 -8.25 -18.54 -40.17
C LYS A 22 -8.30 -17.35 -39.20
N LYS A 23 -8.93 -17.56 -38.03
CA LYS A 23 -9.07 -16.53 -36.99
C LYS A 23 -8.83 -17.20 -35.61
N PRO A 24 -7.56 -17.46 -35.26
CA PRO A 24 -7.26 -18.08 -33.98
C PRO A 24 -7.56 -17.14 -32.82
N PRO A 25 -8.21 -17.64 -31.76
CA PRO A 25 -8.50 -16.88 -30.55
C PRO A 25 -7.22 -16.53 -29.81
N GLU A 26 -7.29 -15.59 -28.86
CA GLU A 26 -6.15 -15.21 -28.02
C GLU A 26 -5.64 -16.42 -27.22
N PHE A 27 -6.56 -17.15 -26.58
CA PHE A 27 -6.25 -18.38 -25.84
C PHE A 27 -6.90 -19.59 -26.52
N LEU A 28 -6.10 -20.61 -26.72
CA LEU A 28 -6.57 -21.87 -27.23
C LEU A 28 -5.89 -23.04 -26.49
N MET A 29 -6.58 -24.14 -26.42
CA MET A 29 -6.05 -25.44 -25.97
C MET A 29 -5.92 -26.33 -27.17
N ALA A 30 -4.81 -27.06 -27.28
CA ALA A 30 -4.60 -28.11 -28.25
C ALA A 30 -4.55 -29.46 -27.56
N ALA A 31 -5.30 -30.41 -28.05
CA ALA A 31 -5.24 -31.79 -27.53
C ALA A 31 -3.95 -32.49 -28.00
N GLU A 32 -3.45 -32.13 -29.18
CA GLU A 32 -2.30 -32.78 -29.79
C GLU A 32 -1.37 -31.74 -30.45
N LEU A 33 -0.06 -31.95 -30.29
CA LEU A 33 0.98 -31.27 -31.03
C LEU A 33 1.72 -32.27 -31.90
N VAL A 34 1.65 -32.08 -33.22
CA VAL A 34 2.27 -32.98 -34.20
C VAL A 34 3.43 -32.25 -34.88
N GLU A 35 4.61 -32.82 -34.77
CA GLU A 35 5.82 -32.33 -35.43
C GLU A 35 6.00 -32.98 -36.81
N THR A 36 6.15 -32.14 -37.82
CA THR A 36 6.55 -32.49 -39.17
C THR A 36 7.71 -31.60 -39.58
N SER A 37 7.63 -30.92 -40.71
CA SER A 37 8.53 -29.78 -41.00
C SER A 37 8.26 -28.57 -40.10
N ARG A 38 7.13 -28.55 -39.43
CA ARG A 38 6.67 -27.55 -38.46
C ARG A 38 5.85 -28.25 -37.38
N LEU A 39 5.72 -27.56 -36.24
CA LEU A 39 4.87 -28.01 -35.14
C LEU A 39 3.44 -27.51 -35.35
N TRP A 40 2.49 -28.44 -35.41
CA TRP A 40 1.08 -28.20 -35.65
C TRP A 40 0.25 -28.55 -34.43
N ALA A 41 -0.59 -27.59 -34.00
CA ALA A 41 -1.63 -27.88 -33.05
C ALA A 41 -2.88 -28.40 -33.73
N ARG A 42 -3.28 -29.61 -33.34
CA ARG A 42 -4.49 -30.29 -33.80
C ARG A 42 -5.53 -30.39 -32.68
N ASP A 43 -6.78 -30.56 -33.06
CA ASP A 43 -7.90 -30.65 -32.11
C ASP A 43 -7.90 -29.49 -31.12
N VAL A 44 -7.97 -28.29 -31.70
CA VAL A 44 -7.87 -27.03 -30.95
C VAL A 44 -9.25 -26.50 -30.59
N ALA A 45 -9.37 -25.98 -29.37
CA ALA A 45 -10.55 -25.28 -28.87
C ALA A 45 -10.17 -23.90 -28.31
N ALA A 46 -11.05 -22.92 -28.52
CA ALA A 46 -10.97 -21.64 -27.82
C ALA A 46 -11.27 -21.85 -26.33
N ILE A 47 -10.47 -21.23 -25.49
CA ILE A 47 -10.68 -21.29 -24.03
C ILE A 47 -10.68 -19.89 -23.41
N ASP A 48 -11.38 -19.76 -22.30
CA ASP A 48 -11.31 -18.58 -21.45
C ASP A 48 -10.16 -18.78 -20.43
N PRO A 49 -9.22 -17.81 -20.30
CA PRO A 49 -8.16 -17.89 -19.29
C PRO A 49 -8.69 -18.02 -17.87
N ALA A 50 -9.91 -17.55 -17.57
CA ALA A 50 -10.53 -17.77 -16.27
C ALA A 50 -10.80 -19.25 -15.95
N TRP A 51 -11.02 -20.08 -16.96
CA TRP A 51 -11.12 -21.55 -16.76
C TRP A 51 -9.79 -22.14 -16.33
N VAL A 52 -8.69 -21.63 -16.91
CA VAL A 52 -7.34 -22.06 -16.55
C VAL A 52 -7.03 -21.70 -15.11
N GLU A 53 -7.39 -20.51 -14.66
CA GLU A 53 -7.22 -20.10 -13.27
C GLU A 53 -7.98 -20.99 -12.29
N LYS A 54 -9.20 -21.39 -12.66
CA LYS A 54 -10.05 -22.22 -11.80
C LYS A 54 -9.62 -23.68 -11.78
N LEU A 55 -9.34 -24.26 -12.94
CA LEU A 55 -9.06 -25.69 -13.07
C LEU A 55 -7.58 -26.03 -12.88
N GLY A 56 -6.70 -25.11 -13.24
CA GLY A 56 -5.25 -25.25 -13.16
C GLY A 56 -4.60 -24.45 -12.03
N ALA A 57 -5.34 -24.06 -11.01
CA ALA A 57 -4.86 -23.17 -9.94
C ALA A 57 -3.56 -23.68 -9.28
N ASN A 58 -3.43 -24.98 -9.09
CA ASN A 58 -2.26 -25.64 -8.51
C ASN A 58 -1.02 -25.68 -9.43
N LEU A 59 -1.20 -25.38 -10.71
CA LEU A 59 -0.14 -25.38 -11.73
C LEU A 59 0.30 -23.97 -12.10
N LEU A 60 -0.45 -22.95 -11.68
CA LEU A 60 -0.12 -21.57 -11.93
C LEU A 60 1.04 -21.10 -11.07
N LYS A 61 1.97 -20.41 -11.70
CA LYS A 61 3.01 -19.64 -11.01
C LYS A 61 2.53 -18.20 -10.92
N HIS A 62 2.42 -17.70 -9.68
CA HIS A 62 2.06 -16.32 -9.40
C HIS A 62 3.32 -15.49 -9.12
N ASN A 63 3.36 -14.31 -9.67
CA ASN A 63 4.35 -13.29 -9.34
C ASN A 63 3.59 -12.01 -8.95
N TYR A 64 4.06 -11.36 -7.89
CA TYR A 64 3.49 -10.12 -7.38
C TYR A 64 4.58 -9.07 -7.40
N SER A 65 4.28 -7.93 -8.01
CA SER A 65 5.22 -6.81 -8.14
C SER A 65 4.55 -5.50 -7.74
N ASP A 66 5.41 -4.48 -7.56
CA ASP A 66 5.01 -3.09 -7.38
C ASP A 66 3.99 -2.90 -6.24
N PRO A 67 4.29 -3.35 -5.00
CA PRO A 67 3.43 -3.07 -3.88
C PRO A 67 3.34 -1.56 -3.66
N THR A 68 2.12 -1.03 -3.66
CA THR A 68 1.85 0.39 -3.53
C THR A 68 0.69 0.63 -2.57
N TRP A 69 0.70 1.81 -1.92
CA TRP A 69 -0.40 2.22 -1.08
C TRP A 69 -1.57 2.76 -1.90
N SER A 70 -2.76 2.36 -1.58
CA SER A 70 -4.00 2.87 -2.17
C SER A 70 -4.82 3.63 -1.12
N ARG A 71 -4.72 4.95 -1.12
CA ARG A 71 -5.51 5.83 -0.23
C ARG A 71 -7.01 5.53 -0.30
N LYS A 72 -7.55 5.33 -1.51
CA LYS A 72 -8.98 5.02 -1.72
C LYS A 72 -9.42 3.72 -1.04
N ARG A 73 -8.53 2.71 -1.01
CA ARG A 73 -8.81 1.41 -0.40
C ARG A 73 -8.35 1.33 1.04
N ALA A 74 -7.58 2.31 1.50
CA ALA A 74 -6.84 2.29 2.76
C ALA A 74 -6.12 0.94 2.95
N ALA A 75 -5.42 0.49 1.90
CA ALA A 75 -4.76 -0.81 1.86
C ALA A 75 -3.64 -0.82 0.83
N ALA A 76 -2.60 -1.59 1.11
CA ALA A 76 -1.58 -1.93 0.13
C ALA A 76 -2.15 -2.86 -0.95
N VAL A 77 -1.79 -2.59 -2.19
CA VAL A 77 -2.13 -3.37 -3.38
C VAL A 77 -0.87 -3.75 -4.14
N ALA A 78 -0.91 -4.82 -4.91
CA ALA A 78 0.17 -5.22 -5.79
C ALA A 78 -0.37 -5.69 -7.14
N THR A 79 0.51 -5.74 -8.13
CA THR A 79 0.21 -6.26 -9.46
C THR A 79 0.50 -7.76 -9.49
N GLN A 80 -0.53 -8.56 -9.76
CA GLN A 80 -0.42 -10.00 -9.96
C GLN A 80 -0.19 -10.32 -11.43
N ARG A 81 0.82 -11.15 -11.69
CA ARG A 81 1.03 -11.87 -12.95
C ARG A 81 0.97 -13.36 -12.68
N SER A 82 0.30 -14.10 -13.56
CA SER A 82 0.19 -15.55 -13.40
C SER A 82 0.50 -16.26 -14.72
N THR A 83 1.31 -17.30 -14.68
CA THR A 83 1.69 -18.08 -15.85
C THR A 83 1.41 -19.56 -15.63
N LEU A 84 0.98 -20.22 -16.71
CA LEU A 84 0.89 -21.68 -16.79
C LEU A 84 1.98 -22.18 -17.74
N TYR A 85 2.99 -22.88 -17.22
CA TYR A 85 4.14 -23.36 -18.00
C TYR A 85 4.77 -22.29 -18.89
N GLY A 86 4.83 -21.04 -18.39
CA GLY A 86 5.38 -19.88 -19.11
C GLY A 86 4.37 -19.12 -19.98
N VAL A 87 3.17 -19.66 -20.21
CA VAL A 87 2.10 -18.92 -20.90
C VAL A 87 1.46 -17.92 -19.93
N PRO A 88 1.44 -16.62 -20.24
CA PRO A 88 0.79 -15.64 -19.39
C PRO A 88 -0.72 -15.81 -19.43
N ILE A 89 -1.31 -16.08 -18.26
CA ILE A 89 -2.76 -16.25 -18.08
C ILE A 89 -3.35 -14.95 -17.47
N VAL A 90 -2.63 -14.36 -16.53
CA VAL A 90 -2.94 -13.03 -15.95
C VAL A 90 -1.70 -12.17 -16.15
N THR A 91 -1.86 -11.03 -16.79
CA THR A 91 -0.74 -10.13 -17.10
C THR A 91 -0.64 -8.94 -16.17
N ASP A 92 -1.81 -8.44 -15.72
CA ASP A 92 -1.89 -7.21 -14.94
C ASP A 92 -3.21 -7.18 -14.15
N ARG A 93 -3.16 -7.68 -12.92
CA ARG A 93 -4.31 -7.68 -12.02
C ARG A 93 -3.94 -7.06 -10.69
N THR A 94 -4.63 -6.00 -10.31
CA THR A 94 -4.46 -5.42 -8.98
C THR A 94 -5.11 -6.32 -7.92
N VAL A 95 -4.31 -6.75 -6.96
CA VAL A 95 -4.74 -7.61 -5.84
C VAL A 95 -4.43 -6.97 -4.49
N PRO A 96 -5.18 -7.32 -3.43
CA PRO A 96 -4.86 -6.90 -2.07
C PRO A 96 -3.54 -7.52 -1.61
N TYR A 97 -2.55 -6.67 -1.28
CA TYR A 97 -1.20 -7.14 -0.94
C TYR A 97 -1.14 -7.88 0.39
N HIS A 98 -2.03 -7.59 1.34
CA HIS A 98 -2.11 -8.30 2.62
C HIS A 98 -2.35 -9.83 2.51
N ARG A 99 -2.82 -10.30 1.34
CA ARG A 99 -2.97 -11.74 1.06
C ARG A 99 -1.68 -12.39 0.58
N VAL A 100 -0.74 -11.59 0.16
CA VAL A 100 0.57 -12.01 -0.37
C VAL A 100 1.62 -11.90 0.72
N ASP A 101 1.73 -10.71 1.28
CA ASP A 101 2.64 -10.39 2.38
C ASP A 101 1.91 -9.55 3.42
N PRO A 102 1.36 -10.16 4.47
CA PRO A 102 0.64 -9.45 5.52
C PRO A 102 1.55 -8.57 6.38
N VAL A 103 2.86 -8.90 6.50
CA VAL A 103 3.82 -8.14 7.30
C VAL A 103 4.13 -6.82 6.59
N ALA A 104 4.54 -6.89 5.33
CA ALA A 104 4.80 -5.68 4.55
C ALA A 104 3.54 -4.83 4.34
N ALA A 105 2.38 -5.45 4.15
CA ALA A 105 1.11 -4.72 4.04
C ALA A 105 0.73 -4.00 5.33
N ARG A 106 1.09 -4.55 6.50
CA ARG A 106 0.88 -3.91 7.80
C ARG A 106 1.82 -2.73 8.02
N ASP A 107 3.09 -2.90 7.68
CA ASP A 107 4.05 -1.80 7.70
C ASP A 107 3.56 -0.62 6.85
N MET A 108 3.18 -0.88 5.61
CA MET A 108 2.60 0.13 4.72
C MET A 108 1.31 0.76 5.29
N PHE A 109 0.47 -0.01 5.99
CA PHE A 109 -0.73 0.54 6.62
C PHE A 109 -0.39 1.52 7.74
N ILE A 110 0.55 1.16 8.62
CA ILE A 110 0.94 2.05 9.72
C ILE A 110 1.59 3.33 9.18
N ARG A 111 2.58 3.21 8.28
CA ARG A 111 3.28 4.37 7.73
C ARG A 111 2.35 5.26 6.92
N ASN A 112 1.71 4.73 5.88
CA ASN A 112 0.95 5.57 4.97
C ASN A 112 -0.40 6.04 5.56
N ALA A 113 -1.14 5.18 6.28
CA ALA A 113 -2.43 5.58 6.82
C ALA A 113 -2.33 6.35 8.12
N LEU A 114 -1.61 5.79 9.11
CA LEU A 114 -1.64 6.31 10.48
C LEU A 114 -0.63 7.43 10.71
N ILE A 115 0.52 7.41 10.04
CA ILE A 115 1.57 8.42 10.20
C ILE A 115 1.43 9.49 9.13
N GLU A 116 1.44 9.13 7.84
CA GLU A 116 1.36 10.08 6.72
C GLU A 116 -0.07 10.60 6.45
N GLY A 117 -1.08 9.95 7.04
CA GLY A 117 -2.48 10.40 6.89
C GLY A 117 -3.10 10.11 5.52
N GLU A 118 -2.52 9.19 4.75
CA GLU A 118 -3.00 8.86 3.40
C GLU A 118 -4.18 7.88 3.42
N TRP A 119 -5.22 8.23 4.15
CA TRP A 119 -6.50 7.50 4.15
C TRP A 119 -7.68 8.42 4.46
N ASN A 120 -8.89 7.96 4.16
CA ASN A 120 -10.11 8.65 4.54
C ASN A 120 -10.65 8.00 5.81
N THR A 121 -10.58 8.71 6.91
CA THR A 121 -11.02 8.21 8.22
C THR A 121 -11.88 9.22 8.97
N HIS A 122 -12.77 8.69 9.83
CA HIS A 122 -13.62 9.48 10.73
C HIS A 122 -13.25 9.27 12.20
N HIS A 123 -12.12 8.65 12.48
CA HIS A 123 -11.69 8.36 13.84
C HIS A 123 -11.15 9.62 14.51
N HIS A 124 -11.75 10.00 15.64
CA HIS A 124 -11.38 11.21 16.37
C HIS A 124 -9.92 11.21 16.80
N PHE A 125 -9.45 10.10 17.41
CA PHE A 125 -8.05 9.99 17.84
C PHE A 125 -7.05 10.39 16.74
N PHE A 126 -7.35 10.01 15.50
CA PHE A 126 -6.47 10.29 14.36
C PHE A 126 -6.37 11.82 14.10
N HIS A 127 -7.50 12.50 14.05
CA HIS A 127 -7.53 13.94 13.83
C HIS A 127 -6.93 14.71 15.03
N ASP A 128 -7.16 14.21 16.24
CA ASP A 128 -6.57 14.79 17.45
C ASP A 128 -5.04 14.59 17.48
N ASN A 129 -4.55 13.42 17.05
CA ASN A 129 -3.12 13.15 16.94
C ASN A 129 -2.44 14.00 15.87
N VAL A 130 -3.06 14.18 14.70
CA VAL A 130 -2.56 15.09 13.65
C VAL A 130 -2.39 16.50 14.21
N LYS A 131 -3.41 17.00 14.93
CA LYS A 131 -3.34 18.32 15.55
C LYS A 131 -2.21 18.43 16.59
N LYS A 132 -2.04 17.40 17.44
CA LYS A 132 -0.95 17.36 18.42
C LYS A 132 0.43 17.38 17.76
N LEU A 133 0.59 16.66 16.63
CA LEU A 133 1.84 16.68 15.86
C LEU A 133 2.10 18.05 15.21
N GLU A 134 1.05 18.69 14.68
CA GLU A 134 1.15 20.06 14.15
C GLU A 134 1.53 21.07 15.23
N GLU A 135 0.94 20.96 16.43
CA GLU A 135 1.29 21.77 17.58
C GLU A 135 2.75 21.54 18.01
N ALA A 136 3.20 20.26 18.06
CA ALA A 136 4.58 19.92 18.37
C ALA A 136 5.58 20.50 17.33
N ALA A 137 5.25 20.41 16.04
CA ALA A 137 6.07 20.99 14.97
C ALA A 137 6.23 22.52 15.10
N GLN A 138 5.20 23.24 15.59
CA GLN A 138 5.31 24.68 15.86
C GLN A 138 6.34 25.00 16.95
N TYR A 139 6.59 24.08 17.92
CA TYR A 139 7.65 24.27 18.92
C TYR A 139 9.04 24.18 18.29
N GLU A 140 9.24 23.28 17.29
CA GLU A 140 10.52 23.24 16.54
C GLU A 140 10.81 24.58 15.86
N ASP A 141 9.80 25.13 15.18
CA ASP A 141 9.94 26.42 14.50
C ASP A 141 10.24 27.54 15.50
N LYS A 142 9.55 27.59 16.64
CA LYS A 142 9.79 28.55 17.72
C LYS A 142 11.20 28.42 18.31
N ALA A 143 11.62 27.18 18.58
CA ALA A 143 12.94 26.89 19.16
C ALA A 143 14.10 27.08 18.17
N ARG A 144 13.82 27.26 16.89
CA ARG A 144 14.83 27.28 15.81
C ARG A 144 15.77 26.06 15.83
N ARG A 145 15.26 24.92 16.23
CA ARG A 145 15.99 23.66 16.32
C ARG A 145 15.21 22.59 15.55
N ARG A 146 15.90 21.67 14.90
CA ARG A 146 15.33 20.51 14.22
C ARG A 146 15.53 19.26 15.06
N GLY A 147 14.62 18.30 14.89
CA GLY A 147 14.71 17.00 15.56
C GLY A 147 14.26 17.05 17.01
N LEU A 148 13.39 18.00 17.38
CA LEU A 148 12.73 18.02 18.69
C LEU A 148 11.49 17.15 18.70
N VAL A 149 10.74 17.10 17.57
CA VAL A 149 9.58 16.24 17.43
C VAL A 149 10.05 14.79 17.17
N VAL A 150 9.39 13.85 17.81
CA VAL A 150 9.66 12.41 17.64
C VAL A 150 9.65 12.03 16.17
N ASP A 151 10.57 11.15 15.79
CA ASP A 151 10.72 10.70 14.42
C ASP A 151 9.62 9.70 13.99
N GLU A 152 9.60 9.39 12.69
CA GLU A 152 8.62 8.47 12.11
C GLU A 152 8.73 7.06 12.70
N ASP A 153 9.92 6.59 13.04
CA ASP A 153 10.13 5.25 13.59
C ASP A 153 9.58 5.14 15.01
N THR A 154 9.70 6.20 15.82
CA THR A 154 9.05 6.29 17.14
C THR A 154 7.52 6.25 17.02
N LEU A 155 6.95 6.96 16.04
CA LEU A 155 5.51 6.91 15.78
C LEU A 155 5.07 5.54 15.27
N PHE A 156 5.89 4.91 14.44
CA PHE A 156 5.66 3.54 13.97
C PHE A 156 5.61 2.56 15.13
N ASP A 157 6.60 2.59 16.01
CA ASP A 157 6.69 1.72 17.19
C ASP A 157 5.50 1.92 18.14
N PHE A 158 5.05 3.17 18.29
CA PHE A 158 3.86 3.47 19.07
C PHE A 158 2.62 2.72 18.56
N TYR A 159 2.38 2.75 17.26
CA TYR A 159 1.25 2.05 16.63
C TYR A 159 1.48 0.54 16.56
N ASP A 160 2.70 0.11 16.23
CA ASP A 160 3.03 -1.31 16.09
C ASP A 160 2.80 -2.11 17.37
N GLN A 161 3.15 -1.55 18.52
CA GLN A 161 2.95 -2.17 19.83
C GLN A 161 1.48 -2.27 20.26
N ARG A 162 0.60 -1.42 19.74
CA ARG A 162 -0.80 -1.28 20.17
C ARG A 162 -1.79 -1.94 19.22
N ILE A 163 -1.47 -1.98 17.95
CA ILE A 163 -2.37 -2.49 16.91
C ILE A 163 -2.04 -3.97 16.62
N PRO A 164 -3.00 -4.89 16.68
CA PRO A 164 -2.74 -6.31 16.44
C PRO A 164 -2.18 -6.59 15.04
N ALA A 165 -1.29 -7.58 14.93
CA ALA A 165 -0.62 -7.98 13.69
C ALA A 165 -1.57 -8.29 12.51
N LYS A 166 -2.80 -8.72 12.80
CA LYS A 166 -3.83 -9.00 11.78
C LYS A 166 -4.45 -7.76 11.14
N VAL A 167 -4.18 -6.56 11.67
CA VAL A 167 -4.70 -5.29 11.14
C VAL A 167 -3.73 -4.79 10.09
N THR A 168 -4.08 -4.98 8.83
CA THR A 168 -3.23 -4.69 7.66
C THR A 168 -3.88 -3.77 6.65
N THR A 169 -5.11 -3.31 6.94
CA THR A 169 -5.91 -2.42 6.08
C THR A 169 -6.82 -1.54 6.93
N GLY A 170 -7.28 -0.42 6.40
CA GLY A 170 -8.27 0.44 7.06
C GLY A 170 -9.53 -0.32 7.47
N ARG A 171 -10.02 -1.24 6.62
CA ARG A 171 -11.18 -2.08 6.94
C ARG A 171 -10.95 -3.02 8.12
N HIS A 172 -9.74 -3.59 8.23
CA HIS A 172 -9.38 -4.41 9.39
C HIS A 172 -9.28 -3.54 10.64
N PHE A 173 -8.73 -2.34 10.48
CA PHE A 173 -8.62 -1.34 11.54
C PHE A 173 -10.00 -0.92 12.06
N ASP A 174 -10.93 -0.53 11.18
CA ASP A 174 -12.30 -0.14 11.55
C ASP A 174 -12.99 -1.24 12.36
N SER A 175 -12.86 -2.48 11.91
CA SER A 175 -13.49 -3.63 12.56
C SER A 175 -12.91 -3.92 13.95
N TRP A 176 -11.61 -3.74 14.11
CA TRP A 176 -10.92 -3.90 15.38
C TRP A 176 -11.20 -2.71 16.30
N TRP A 177 -11.01 -1.48 15.81
CA TRP A 177 -11.14 -0.26 16.60
C TRP A 177 -12.57 -0.04 17.13
N LYS A 178 -13.57 -0.43 16.36
CA LYS A 178 -14.97 -0.40 16.80
C LYS A 178 -15.18 -1.09 18.15
N LYS A 179 -14.43 -2.15 18.43
CA LYS A 179 -14.50 -2.88 19.71
C LYS A 179 -13.55 -2.30 20.74
N GLN A 180 -12.32 -2.02 20.31
CA GLN A 180 -11.24 -1.59 21.20
C GLN A 180 -11.50 -0.24 21.85
N ARG A 181 -12.04 0.73 21.12
CA ARG A 181 -12.35 2.08 21.64
C ARG A 181 -13.35 2.10 22.81
N HIS A 182 -14.14 1.05 23.00
CA HIS A 182 -15.04 0.94 24.16
C HIS A 182 -14.34 0.43 25.40
N GLN A 183 -13.21 -0.25 25.25
CA GLN A 183 -12.42 -0.80 26.36
C GLN A 183 -11.32 0.18 26.79
N THR A 184 -10.63 0.74 25.82
CA THR A 184 -9.50 1.68 25.99
C THR A 184 -9.63 2.76 24.93
N PRO A 185 -10.43 3.81 25.15
CA PRO A 185 -10.68 4.87 24.16
C PRO A 185 -9.42 5.66 23.79
N ASP A 186 -8.50 5.81 24.73
CA ASP A 186 -7.25 6.57 24.67
C ASP A 186 -6.03 5.74 24.22
N LEU A 187 -6.24 4.47 23.85
CA LEU A 187 -5.15 3.56 23.48
C LEU A 187 -4.22 4.11 22.39
N LEU A 188 -4.76 4.84 21.44
CA LEU A 188 -4.06 5.37 20.28
C LEU A 188 -3.85 6.88 20.34
N ASP A 189 -4.15 7.52 21.47
CA ASP A 189 -3.94 8.95 21.66
C ASP A 189 -2.46 9.23 21.96
N PHE A 190 -1.87 10.17 21.25
CA PHE A 190 -0.53 10.63 21.56
C PHE A 190 -0.52 11.42 22.88
N ASP A 191 0.50 11.16 23.67
CA ASP A 191 0.83 11.96 24.83
C ASP A 191 1.67 13.17 24.37
N PRO A 192 1.17 14.40 24.49
CA PRO A 192 1.90 15.57 24.02
C PRO A 192 3.30 15.72 24.62
N ASP A 193 3.45 15.33 25.91
CA ASP A 193 4.72 15.44 26.61
C ASP A 193 5.80 14.48 26.05
N LYS A 194 5.37 13.46 25.30
CA LYS A 194 6.26 12.48 24.66
C LYS A 194 6.51 12.74 23.19
N LEU A 195 5.83 13.73 22.61
CA LEU A 195 6.03 14.11 21.21
C LEU A 195 7.24 15.01 21.00
N ILE A 196 7.77 15.58 22.08
CA ILE A 196 8.91 16.48 22.05
C ILE A 196 10.00 15.88 22.96
N GLU A 197 11.16 15.58 22.37
CA GLU A 197 12.27 14.95 23.09
C GLU A 197 13.01 15.88 24.04
N ASP A 198 13.00 17.20 23.81
CA ASP A 198 13.71 18.18 24.63
C ASP A 198 12.90 19.49 24.73
N THR A 199 12.19 19.65 25.85
CA THR A 199 11.38 20.82 26.14
C THR A 199 12.08 21.92 26.95
N HIS A 200 13.33 21.67 27.40
CA HIS A 200 14.00 22.54 28.38
C HIS A 200 14.27 23.98 27.89
N ASP A 201 14.38 24.19 26.57
CA ASP A 201 14.73 25.46 25.98
C ASP A 201 13.53 26.24 25.37
N VAL A 202 12.33 25.62 25.32
CA VAL A 202 11.14 26.21 24.68
C VAL A 202 10.11 26.55 25.74
N THR A 203 10.23 27.74 26.30
CA THR A 203 9.25 28.31 27.23
C THR A 203 8.44 29.41 26.56
N GLU A 204 7.21 29.65 27.03
CA GLU A 204 6.38 30.76 26.58
C GLU A 204 7.04 32.11 26.81
N GLU A 205 7.93 32.19 27.81
CA GLU A 205 8.73 33.39 28.11
C GLU A 205 9.84 33.64 27.09
N ALA A 206 10.45 32.55 26.58
CA ALA A 206 11.51 32.63 25.57
C ALA A 206 10.95 32.87 24.16
N PHE A 207 9.75 32.36 23.87
CA PHE A 207 9.08 32.45 22.56
C PHE A 207 7.61 32.84 22.70
N PRO A 208 7.32 34.08 23.09
CA PRO A 208 5.96 34.55 23.29
C PRO A 208 5.18 34.64 21.97
N ASP A 209 3.92 34.25 21.98
CA ASP A 209 3.03 34.38 20.80
C ASP A 209 2.63 35.85 20.56
N ARG A 210 2.81 36.72 21.58
CA ARG A 210 2.47 38.11 21.52
C ARG A 210 3.57 39.00 22.11
N TRP A 211 3.81 40.11 21.47
CA TRP A 211 4.74 41.13 21.97
C TRP A 211 4.05 42.46 22.09
N LEU A 212 4.03 42.98 23.33
CA LEU A 212 3.44 44.27 23.67
C LEU A 212 4.53 45.37 23.63
N LYS A 213 4.34 46.38 22.78
CA LYS A 213 5.19 47.57 22.76
C LYS A 213 4.33 48.80 22.94
N GLY A 214 4.26 49.33 24.15
CA GLY A 214 3.38 50.46 24.53
C GLY A 214 1.90 50.00 24.49
N SER A 215 1.08 50.61 23.64
CA SER A 215 -0.34 50.29 23.45
C SER A 215 -0.59 49.38 22.24
N ILE A 216 0.47 48.91 21.58
CA ILE A 216 0.36 48.08 20.37
C ILE A 216 0.70 46.63 20.73
N ASP A 217 -0.21 45.74 20.37
CA ASP A 217 -0.07 44.31 20.51
C ASP A 217 0.30 43.69 19.13
N TYR A 218 1.39 42.95 19.08
CA TYR A 218 1.88 42.27 17.89
C TYR A 218 1.73 40.77 18.07
N ASP A 219 1.03 40.10 17.15
CA ASP A 219 1.07 38.66 17.04
C ASP A 219 2.40 38.27 16.40
N LEU A 220 3.15 37.36 17.06
CA LEU A 220 4.44 36.90 16.60
C LEU A 220 4.28 35.50 15.94
N THR A 221 4.90 35.35 14.80
CA THR A 221 5.05 34.04 14.13
C THR A 221 6.52 33.68 14.00
N TYR A 222 6.86 32.45 14.33
CA TYR A 222 8.22 31.93 14.26
C TYR A 222 8.33 31.04 13.06
N LYS A 223 9.36 31.18 12.22
CA LYS A 223 9.63 30.33 11.08
C LYS A 223 11.13 30.06 11.03
N PHE A 224 11.48 28.79 10.94
CA PHE A 224 12.87 28.39 10.74
C PHE A 224 13.21 28.36 9.25
N GLU A 225 14.00 29.31 8.80
CA GLU A 225 14.62 29.29 7.47
C GLU A 225 16.08 28.90 7.64
N PRO A 226 16.53 27.71 7.15
CA PRO A 226 17.94 27.34 7.25
C PRO A 226 18.77 28.13 6.25
N GLY A 227 19.66 28.95 6.77
CA GLY A 227 20.78 29.54 6.03
C GLY A 227 20.53 30.96 5.51
N ASP A 228 21.14 31.88 6.18
CA ASP A 228 21.99 32.94 5.64
C ASP A 228 23.31 32.95 6.43
#